data_656e8b67f1c136947087041cc0484c4e
#
_entry.id   656e8b67f1c136947087041cc0484c4e
#
_cell.length_a   1.000
_cell.length_b   1.000
_cell.length_c   1.000
_cell.angle_alpha   90.00
_cell.angle_beta   90.00
_cell.angle_gamma   90.00
#
_symmetry.space_group_name_H-M   'P 1'
#
loop_
_entity.id
_entity.type
_entity.pdbx_description
1 polymer ?
#
loop_
_entity_poly.entity_id
_entity_poly.type
_entity_poly.pdbx_seq_one_letter_code
_entity_poly.pdbx_strand_id
1 'polypeptide(L)'
;MYPDIFNYIPTKRTPWIILEQGRIFIMGRSIPENPTDFYRPVREWISEYARDYIGKSRIEFGFEYINTTSIKWVFTILRELSEIKEIVKNAEVIWYYEHGDEDMSELGFILRSLVECPFLVVEVDTMNREKYEAIYSSPAGPCL
;
A
#
# COMPACT_ATOMS: atom_id res chain seq x y z
N MET A 1 21.12 -6.41 -4.97
CA MET A 1 20.17 -7.51 -5.22
C MET A 1 18.81 -7.17 -4.63
N TYR A 2 17.74 -7.46 -5.35
CA TYR A 2 16.39 -7.18 -4.87
C TYR A 2 15.85 -8.37 -4.10
N PRO A 3 15.01 -8.14 -3.08
CA PRO A 3 14.40 -9.25 -2.36
C PRO A 3 13.43 -10.03 -3.26
N ASP A 4 13.19 -11.29 -2.91
CA ASP A 4 12.26 -12.15 -3.61
C ASP A 4 10.82 -11.61 -3.51
N ILE A 5 9.96 -12.02 -4.42
CA ILE A 5 8.54 -11.64 -4.38
C ILE A 5 7.90 -12.13 -3.09
N PHE A 6 7.17 -11.22 -2.45
CA PHE A 6 6.46 -11.50 -1.21
C PHE A 6 4.96 -11.53 -1.52
N ASN A 7 4.27 -12.58 -1.11
CA ASN A 7 2.84 -12.71 -1.38
C ASN A 7 2.11 -13.30 -0.17
N TYR A 8 1.28 -12.47 0.49
CA TYR A 8 0.37 -12.91 1.53
C TYR A 8 -1.05 -12.95 0.98
N ILE A 9 -1.68 -14.12 1.03
CA ILE A 9 -3.06 -14.32 0.59
C ILE A 9 -4.00 -13.60 1.58
N PRO A 10 -5.07 -12.93 1.11
CA PRO A 10 -5.98 -12.21 2.00
C PRO A 10 -6.79 -13.17 2.88
N THR A 11 -7.03 -12.75 4.12
CA THR A 11 -7.91 -13.43 5.07
C THR A 11 -8.97 -12.45 5.57
N LYS A 12 -9.82 -12.89 6.48
CA LYS A 12 -10.83 -12.02 7.10
C LYS A 12 -10.20 -10.92 7.96
N ARG A 13 -8.96 -11.12 8.41
CA ARG A 13 -8.26 -10.20 9.32
C ARG A 13 -7.01 -9.58 8.77
N THR A 14 -6.50 -10.10 7.67
CA THR A 14 -5.24 -9.64 7.10
C THR A 14 -5.38 -9.36 5.61
N PRO A 15 -4.71 -8.31 5.11
CA PRO A 15 -4.83 -7.92 3.71
C PRO A 15 -4.07 -8.85 2.78
N TRP A 16 -4.42 -8.78 1.51
CA TRP A 16 -3.61 -9.34 0.42
C TRP A 16 -2.41 -8.42 0.24
N ILE A 17 -1.22 -8.97 0.34
CA ILE A 17 0.01 -8.22 0.18
C ILE A 17 0.85 -8.85 -0.92
N ILE A 18 1.17 -8.05 -1.93
CA ILE A 18 2.11 -8.43 -2.98
C ILE A 18 3.20 -7.39 -3.02
N LEU A 19 4.44 -7.82 -2.80
CA LEU A 19 5.61 -6.95 -2.85
C LEU A 19 6.54 -7.52 -3.91
N GLU A 20 6.78 -6.74 -4.95
CA GLU A 20 7.62 -7.14 -6.05
C GLU A 20 8.35 -5.91 -6.61
N GLN A 21 9.31 -6.15 -7.46
CA GLN A 21 10.10 -5.09 -8.07
C GLN A 21 9.18 -4.14 -8.85
N GLY A 22 9.15 -2.88 -8.43
CA GLY A 22 8.31 -1.86 -9.06
C GLY A 22 6.89 -1.79 -8.56
N ARG A 23 6.49 -2.67 -7.62
CA ARG A 23 5.11 -2.66 -7.13
C ARG A 23 4.97 -3.11 -5.68
N ILE A 24 4.29 -2.28 -4.91
CA ILE A 24 3.88 -2.58 -3.53
C ILE A 24 2.36 -2.50 -3.51
N PHE A 25 1.70 -3.60 -3.17
CA PHE A 25 0.25 -3.74 -3.29
C PHE A 25 -0.30 -4.34 -2.00
N ILE A 26 -1.17 -3.58 -1.30
CA ILE A 26 -1.75 -3.98 -0.02
C ILE A 26 -3.25 -3.67 -0.05
N MET A 27 -4.10 -4.70 -0.07
CA MET A 27 -5.55 -4.56 -0.23
C MET A 27 -6.32 -5.48 0.70
N GLY A 28 -7.37 -4.98 1.32
CA GLY A 28 -8.32 -5.81 2.05
C GLY A 28 -8.61 -5.32 3.45
N ARG A 29 -8.65 -6.23 4.41
CA ARG A 29 -8.95 -5.94 5.81
C ARG A 29 -7.68 -6.08 6.63
N SER A 30 -7.38 -5.08 7.46
CA SER A 30 -6.18 -5.09 8.29
C SER A 30 -6.55 -4.94 9.77
N ILE A 31 -6.79 -6.08 10.40
CA ILE A 31 -7.04 -6.23 11.84
C ILE A 31 -6.30 -7.46 12.40
N PRO A 32 -4.99 -7.58 12.14
CA PRO A 32 -4.23 -8.76 12.59
C PRO A 32 -4.22 -8.85 14.11
N GLU A 33 -4.22 -10.08 14.64
CA GLU A 33 -4.14 -10.30 16.08
C GLU A 33 -2.80 -9.85 16.65
N ASN A 34 -1.73 -10.06 15.90
CA ASN A 34 -0.41 -9.58 16.27
C ASN A 34 0.14 -8.72 15.12
N PRO A 35 -0.14 -7.41 15.13
CA PRO A 35 0.28 -6.50 14.06
C PRO A 35 1.78 -6.47 13.84
N THR A 36 2.57 -6.55 14.90
CA THR A 36 4.03 -6.52 14.80
C THR A 36 4.54 -7.73 14.04
N ASP A 37 4.08 -8.92 14.39
CA ASP A 37 4.50 -10.15 13.71
C ASP A 37 4.04 -10.16 12.25
N PHE A 38 2.86 -9.59 11.98
CA PHE A 38 2.34 -9.53 10.63
C PHE A 38 3.11 -8.56 9.74
N TYR A 39 3.34 -7.33 10.24
CA TYR A 39 3.92 -6.27 9.42
C TYR A 39 5.45 -6.20 9.43
N ARG A 40 6.12 -6.79 10.43
CA ARG A 40 7.59 -6.77 10.47
C ARG A 40 8.23 -7.33 9.20
N PRO A 41 7.83 -8.51 8.70
CA PRO A 41 8.42 -9.01 7.45
C PRO A 41 8.16 -8.10 6.25
N VAL A 42 6.99 -7.45 6.20
CA VAL A 42 6.65 -6.48 5.16
C VAL A 42 7.61 -5.29 5.21
N ARG A 43 7.80 -4.73 6.40
CA ARG A 43 8.71 -3.61 6.59
C ARG A 43 10.15 -3.97 6.25
N GLU A 44 10.60 -5.15 6.65
CA GLU A 44 11.95 -5.62 6.33
C GLU A 44 12.15 -5.75 4.82
N TRP A 45 11.16 -6.30 4.12
CA TRP A 45 11.20 -6.41 2.67
C TRP A 45 11.29 -5.01 2.03
N ILE A 46 10.45 -4.09 2.47
CA ILE A 46 10.41 -2.73 1.95
C ILE A 46 11.71 -1.98 2.22
N SER A 47 12.30 -2.14 3.40
CA SER A 47 13.59 -1.50 3.73
C SER A 47 14.70 -1.97 2.82
N GLU A 48 14.75 -3.26 2.51
CA GLU A 48 15.73 -3.83 1.60
C GLU A 48 15.49 -3.36 0.16
N TYR A 49 14.24 -3.37 -0.27
CA TYR A 49 13.82 -2.90 -1.59
C TYR A 49 14.19 -1.42 -1.79
N ALA A 50 13.85 -0.58 -0.83
CA ALA A 50 14.07 0.86 -0.90
C ALA A 50 15.55 1.21 -0.99
N ARG A 51 16.41 0.39 -0.39
CA ARG A 51 17.84 0.61 -0.39
C ARG A 51 18.48 0.35 -1.76
N ASP A 52 17.97 -0.62 -2.48
CA ASP A 52 18.60 -1.13 -3.69
C ASP A 52 17.86 -0.82 -5.00
N TYR A 53 16.56 -0.57 -4.95
CA TYR A 53 15.76 -0.38 -6.16
C TYR A 53 15.78 1.09 -6.61
N ILE A 54 16.04 1.31 -7.89
CA ILE A 54 16.13 2.65 -8.48
C ILE A 54 15.13 2.92 -9.60
N GLY A 55 14.28 1.95 -9.93
CA GLY A 55 13.27 2.09 -10.98
C GLY A 55 11.99 2.76 -10.50
N LYS A 56 10.96 2.73 -11.33
CA LYS A 56 9.64 3.24 -10.97
C LYS A 56 8.96 2.31 -9.99
N SER A 57 8.29 2.90 -8.97
CA SER A 57 7.54 2.15 -7.97
C SER A 57 6.10 2.63 -7.93
N ARG A 58 5.18 1.68 -8.02
CA ARG A 58 3.75 1.91 -7.86
C ARG A 58 3.33 1.32 -6.51
N ILE A 59 2.87 2.17 -5.62
CA ILE A 59 2.54 1.80 -4.24
C ILE A 59 1.04 1.95 -4.06
N GLU A 60 0.35 0.83 -3.88
CA GLU A 60 -1.11 0.80 -3.87
C GLU A 60 -1.66 0.29 -2.54
N PHE A 61 -2.59 1.04 -1.99
CA PHE A 61 -3.32 0.67 -0.79
C PHE A 61 -4.82 0.73 -1.06
N GLY A 62 -5.55 -0.23 -0.51
CA GLY A 62 -7.01 -0.20 -0.53
C GLY A 62 -7.55 -1.04 0.61
N PHE A 63 -8.22 -0.42 1.57
CA PHE A 63 -8.70 -1.14 2.75
C PHE A 63 -10.22 -1.08 2.83
N GLU A 64 -10.83 -2.25 3.04
CA GLU A 64 -12.23 -2.35 3.47
C GLU A 64 -12.33 -1.92 4.92
N TYR A 65 -11.32 -2.26 5.71
CA TYR A 65 -11.21 -1.90 7.11
C TYR A 65 -9.75 -1.91 7.53
N ILE A 66 -9.38 -0.97 8.37
CA ILE A 66 -8.03 -0.90 8.93
C ILE A 66 -8.11 -0.40 10.37
N ASN A 67 -7.47 -1.12 11.30
CA ASN A 67 -7.46 -0.68 12.69
C ASN A 67 -6.32 0.31 12.95
N THR A 68 -6.36 0.95 14.11
CA THR A 68 -5.41 1.99 14.48
C THR A 68 -3.95 1.53 14.43
N THR A 69 -3.68 0.33 14.91
CA THR A 69 -2.31 -0.20 14.92
C THR A 69 -1.81 -0.44 13.50
N SER A 70 -2.68 -0.95 12.62
CA SER A 70 -2.34 -1.13 11.21
C SER A 70 -2.08 0.21 10.51
N ILE A 71 -2.85 1.25 10.83
CA ILE A 71 -2.63 2.60 10.31
C ILE A 71 -1.22 3.08 10.65
N LYS A 72 -0.77 2.84 11.89
CA LYS A 72 0.59 3.21 12.31
C LYS A 72 1.66 2.51 11.48
N TRP A 73 1.45 1.23 11.15
CA TRP A 73 2.38 0.48 10.32
C TRP A 73 2.41 1.02 8.89
N VAL A 74 1.24 1.29 8.30
CA VAL A 74 1.15 1.88 6.95
C VAL A 74 1.85 3.24 6.93
N PHE A 75 1.62 4.08 7.93
CA PHE A 75 2.29 5.37 8.05
C PHE A 75 3.81 5.21 8.14
N THR A 76 4.29 4.27 8.96
CA THR A 76 5.73 4.01 9.10
C THR A 76 6.35 3.60 7.77
N ILE A 77 5.68 2.71 7.05
CA ILE A 77 6.14 2.25 5.73
C ILE A 77 6.23 3.40 4.74
N LEU A 78 5.18 4.22 4.65
CA LEU A 78 5.15 5.37 3.75
C LEU A 78 6.23 6.39 4.12
N ARG A 79 6.43 6.63 5.41
CA ARG A 79 7.45 7.57 5.87
C ARG A 79 8.85 7.09 5.52
N GLU A 80 9.14 5.84 5.72
CA GLU A 80 10.45 5.28 5.35
C GLU A 80 10.70 5.39 3.85
N LEU A 81 9.70 5.09 3.04
CA LEU A 81 9.83 5.23 1.58
C LEU A 81 10.02 6.69 1.18
N SER A 82 9.33 7.63 1.83
CA SER A 82 9.42 9.05 1.50
C SER A 82 10.73 9.71 1.92
N GLU A 83 11.50 9.09 2.80
CA GLU A 83 12.82 9.59 3.19
C GLU A 83 13.91 9.23 2.17
N ILE A 84 13.63 8.36 1.22
CA ILE A 84 14.58 7.93 0.22
C ILE A 84 14.33 8.67 -1.08
N LYS A 85 15.21 9.61 -1.42
CA LYS A 85 15.05 10.50 -2.58
C LYS A 85 14.85 9.75 -3.89
N GLU A 86 15.57 8.67 -4.09
CA GLU A 86 15.44 7.89 -5.33
C GLU A 86 14.06 7.25 -5.47
N ILE A 87 13.47 6.81 -4.36
CA ILE A 87 12.12 6.26 -4.35
C ILE A 87 11.10 7.38 -4.62
N VAL A 88 11.18 8.48 -3.86
CA VAL A 88 10.25 9.61 -4.00
C VAL A 88 10.21 10.13 -5.42
N LYS A 89 11.37 10.24 -6.04
CA LYS A 89 11.52 10.74 -7.41
C LYS A 89 10.81 9.89 -8.45
N ASN A 90 10.72 8.58 -8.21
CA ASN A 90 10.20 7.61 -9.15
C ASN A 90 8.98 6.84 -8.65
N ALA A 91 8.38 7.27 -7.55
CA ALA A 91 7.25 6.55 -6.94
C ALA A 91 5.93 7.29 -7.16
N GLU A 92 4.86 6.50 -7.19
CA GLU A 92 3.50 7.01 -7.19
C GLU A 92 2.71 6.18 -6.18
N VAL A 93 2.00 6.85 -5.27
CA VAL A 93 1.13 6.20 -4.29
C VAL A 93 -0.32 6.34 -4.74
N ILE A 94 -1.08 5.28 -4.65
CA ILE A 94 -2.50 5.27 -4.96
C ILE A 94 -3.24 4.70 -3.77
N TRP A 95 -4.15 5.49 -3.21
CA TRP A 95 -4.98 5.11 -2.09
C TRP A 95 -6.41 4.95 -2.57
N TYR A 96 -6.89 3.72 -2.64
CA TYR A 96 -8.25 3.41 -3.06
C TYR A 96 -9.19 3.39 -1.87
N TYR A 97 -10.39 3.91 -2.04
CA TYR A 97 -11.44 3.82 -1.03
C TYR A 97 -12.79 3.57 -1.68
N GLU A 98 -13.67 2.90 -0.94
CA GLU A 98 -15.01 2.58 -1.43
C GLU A 98 -15.91 3.81 -1.39
N HIS A 99 -16.77 3.94 -2.39
CA HIS A 99 -17.78 4.99 -2.44
C HIS A 99 -18.56 5.03 -1.11
N GLY A 100 -18.66 6.20 -0.51
CA GLY A 100 -19.36 6.40 0.76
C GLY A 100 -18.51 6.21 2.01
N ASP A 101 -17.29 5.69 1.88
CA ASP A 101 -16.39 5.51 3.02
C ASP A 101 -15.58 6.79 3.26
N GLU A 102 -16.20 7.74 3.96
CA GLU A 102 -15.60 9.04 4.22
C GLU A 102 -14.36 8.95 5.09
N ASP A 103 -14.36 8.07 6.10
CA ASP A 103 -13.22 7.91 7.00
C ASP A 103 -11.98 7.45 6.24
N MET A 104 -12.17 6.52 5.31
CA MET A 104 -11.05 5.99 4.51
C MET A 104 -10.52 7.04 3.53
N SER A 105 -11.38 7.85 2.94
CA SER A 105 -10.94 8.94 2.06
C SER A 105 -10.19 10.01 2.84
N GLU A 106 -10.66 10.37 4.03
CA GLU A 106 -9.96 11.33 4.91
C GLU A 106 -8.58 10.81 5.30
N LEU A 107 -8.49 9.53 5.66
CA LEU A 107 -7.21 8.93 6.01
C LEU A 107 -6.23 9.04 4.83
N GLY A 108 -6.70 8.78 3.62
CA GLY A 108 -5.89 8.92 2.41
C GLY A 108 -5.36 10.34 2.23
N PHE A 109 -6.20 11.35 2.42
CA PHE A 109 -5.79 12.75 2.33
C PHE A 109 -4.79 13.14 3.41
N ILE A 110 -4.95 12.62 4.64
CA ILE A 110 -4.00 12.86 5.72
C ILE A 110 -2.64 12.25 5.35
N LEU A 111 -2.63 11.00 4.90
CA LEU A 111 -1.38 10.33 4.52
C LEU A 111 -0.70 11.04 3.36
N ARG A 112 -1.49 11.54 2.41
CA ARG A 112 -0.95 12.31 1.26
C ARG A 112 -0.17 13.54 1.72
N SER A 113 -0.62 14.20 2.78
CA SER A 113 0.07 15.38 3.31
C SER A 113 1.42 15.08 3.95
N LEU A 114 1.70 13.81 4.21
CA LEU A 114 2.90 13.37 4.93
C LEU A 114 4.00 12.83 4.01
N VAL A 115 3.74 12.73 2.71
CA VAL A 115 4.72 12.21 1.75
C VAL A 115 4.95 13.21 0.63
N GLU A 116 6.12 13.16 0.01
CA GLU A 116 6.52 14.11 -1.04
C GLU A 116 6.37 13.57 -2.46
N CYS A 117 6.07 12.29 -2.61
CA CYS A 117 5.85 11.71 -3.93
C CYS A 117 4.39 11.92 -4.39
N PRO A 118 4.11 11.78 -5.69
CA PRO A 118 2.74 11.83 -6.18
C PRO A 118 1.86 10.84 -5.42
N PHE A 119 0.72 11.31 -4.95
CA PHE A 119 -0.19 10.53 -4.12
C PHE A 119 -1.62 10.81 -4.55
N LEU A 120 -2.31 9.79 -5.06
CA LEU A 120 -3.66 9.89 -5.56
C LEU A 120 -4.63 9.21 -4.59
N VAL A 121 -5.75 9.85 -4.32
CA VAL A 121 -6.84 9.28 -3.52
C VAL A 121 -7.97 8.98 -4.51
N VAL A 122 -8.29 7.70 -4.70
CA VAL A 122 -9.15 7.24 -5.79
C VAL A 122 -10.36 6.50 -5.25
N GLU A 123 -11.55 6.98 -5.60
CA GLU A 123 -12.79 6.32 -5.25
C GLU A 123 -13.07 5.14 -6.19
N VAL A 124 -13.52 4.02 -5.61
CA VAL A 124 -14.00 2.86 -6.36
C VAL A 124 -15.43 2.53 -5.92
N ASP A 125 -16.16 1.81 -6.75
CA ASP A 125 -17.55 1.46 -6.46
C ASP A 125 -17.67 0.49 -5.28
N THR A 126 -16.84 -0.53 -5.24
CA THR A 126 -16.81 -1.52 -4.16
C THR A 126 -15.38 -1.93 -3.85
N MET A 127 -15.14 -2.32 -2.59
CA MET A 127 -13.87 -2.89 -2.15
C MET A 127 -14.12 -4.36 -1.79
N ASN A 128 -13.71 -5.25 -2.68
CA ASN A 128 -13.83 -6.69 -2.50
C ASN A 128 -12.71 -7.38 -3.29
N ARG A 129 -12.58 -8.68 -3.12
CA ARG A 129 -11.51 -9.45 -3.77
C ARG A 129 -11.52 -9.33 -5.29
N GLU A 130 -12.70 -9.33 -5.89
CA GLU A 130 -12.83 -9.16 -7.35
C GLU A 130 -12.25 -7.82 -7.80
N LYS A 131 -12.52 -6.76 -7.05
CA LYS A 131 -11.97 -5.44 -7.32
C LYS A 131 -10.45 -5.43 -7.16
N TYR A 132 -9.92 -6.07 -6.12
CA TYR A 132 -8.47 -6.13 -5.90
C TYR A 132 -7.77 -6.84 -7.04
N GLU A 133 -8.34 -7.94 -7.52
CA GLU A 133 -7.80 -8.67 -8.65
C GLU A 133 -7.81 -7.83 -9.92
N ALA A 134 -8.89 -7.07 -10.14
CA ALA A 134 -8.99 -6.16 -11.29
C ALA A 134 -7.92 -5.06 -11.24
N ILE A 135 -7.71 -4.47 -10.07
CA ILE A 135 -6.68 -3.44 -9.87
C ILE A 135 -5.29 -4.01 -10.09
N TYR A 136 -5.03 -5.17 -9.51
CA TYR A 136 -3.72 -5.81 -9.65
C TYR A 136 -3.40 -6.14 -11.10
N SER A 137 -4.40 -6.56 -11.85
CA SER A 137 -4.23 -6.95 -13.26
C SER A 137 -4.12 -5.76 -14.21
N SER A 138 -4.37 -4.54 -13.74
CA SER A 138 -4.27 -3.33 -14.55
C SER A 138 -2.82 -2.85 -14.64
N PRO A 139 -2.16 -2.94 -15.79
CA PRO A 139 -0.75 -2.57 -15.91
C PRO A 139 -0.50 -1.06 -15.86
N ALA A 140 -1.52 -0.24 -16.16
CA ALA A 140 -1.37 1.21 -16.27
C ALA A 140 -1.82 1.98 -15.04
N GLY A 141 -2.35 1.30 -14.00
CA GLY A 141 -2.94 1.95 -12.85
C GLY A 141 -4.29 2.60 -13.16
N PRO A 142 -4.83 3.43 -12.24
CA PRO A 142 -6.10 4.09 -12.49
C PRO A 142 -5.99 5.09 -13.64
N CYS A 143 -7.01 5.16 -14.44
CA CYS A 143 -7.13 6.21 -15.45
C CYS A 143 -7.40 7.53 -14.75
N LEU A 144 -6.58 8.49 -15.02
CA LEU A 144 -6.72 9.84 -14.47
C LEU A 144 -7.19 10.79 -15.55
#